data_f96777b9a35180955c452216554500c6
#
_entry.id   f96777b9a35180955c452216554500c6
#
_cell.length_a   1.000
_cell.length_b   1.000
_cell.length_c   1.000
_cell.angle_alpha   90.00
_cell.angle_beta   90.00
_cell.angle_gamma   90.00
#
_symmetry.space_group_name_H-M   'P 1'
#
loop_
_entity.id
_entity.type
_entity.pdbx_description
1 polymer ?
#
loop_
_entity_poly.entity_id
_entity_poly.type
_entity_poly.pdbx_seq_one_letter_code
_entity_poly.pdbx_strand_id
1 'polypeptide(L)'
;MSDTFSRYHPAVNFLFFALVLVYSMVLMHPVCLLISLLGAVLYVIQLNGRKGLRFSLRFALPVMLLATIVNPAFNHAGVTILTYLPGGNPLTLESILYGLAAGCMLCAVLLWFVCYNRVLTSDKFVYLFGRVIPALSLVLSMTLRFVPRFKQQMDTVRQAQFCIGRDVNSGSVWQRARKAVTIFSIMVTWALENAIETADSMKSRGYGLKGRTAFSIFRMEERDRCALLWLGFCGVYLTCGAMAGGLKWWYFPALTGVLTQPMTVSFYLVYLALCLTPVILDRREARIWRCSPSKT
;
A
#
# COMPACT_ATOMS: atom_id res chain seq x y z
N MET A 1 10.86 -13.45 -10.49
CA MET A 1 9.92 -14.45 -9.96
C MET A 1 8.53 -13.93 -10.20
N SER A 2 7.65 -14.71 -10.84
CA SER A 2 6.26 -14.30 -11.10
C SER A 2 5.52 -14.29 -9.77
N ASP A 3 5.06 -13.13 -9.36
CA ASP A 3 4.22 -12.97 -8.19
C ASP A 3 2.81 -13.52 -8.53
N THR A 4 2.52 -14.71 -8.05
CA THR A 4 1.27 -15.40 -8.31
C THR A 4 0.10 -14.73 -7.58
N PHE A 5 0.35 -14.23 -6.36
CA PHE A 5 -0.65 -13.52 -5.59
C PHE A 5 -1.15 -12.26 -6.31
N SER A 6 -0.28 -11.58 -7.08
CA SER A 6 -0.72 -10.43 -7.89
C SER A 6 -1.72 -10.81 -9.01
N ARG A 7 -1.77 -12.09 -9.42
CA ARG A 7 -2.71 -12.56 -10.46
C ARG A 7 -4.12 -12.86 -9.92
N TYR A 8 -4.30 -12.91 -8.61
CA TYR A 8 -5.61 -13.07 -8.01
C TYR A 8 -6.53 -11.89 -8.30
N HIS A 9 -7.83 -12.13 -8.17
CA HIS A 9 -8.83 -11.09 -8.38
C HIS A 9 -8.53 -9.84 -7.54
N PRO A 10 -8.69 -8.62 -8.08
CA PRO A 10 -8.38 -7.37 -7.37
C PRO A 10 -9.01 -7.22 -6.00
N ALA A 11 -10.23 -7.78 -5.81
CA ALA A 11 -10.92 -7.77 -4.53
C ALA A 11 -10.19 -8.59 -3.45
N VAL A 12 -9.57 -9.74 -3.82
CA VAL A 12 -8.77 -10.56 -2.89
C VAL A 12 -7.55 -9.79 -2.44
N ASN A 13 -6.81 -9.20 -3.39
CA ASN A 13 -5.61 -8.42 -3.08
C ASN A 13 -5.94 -7.22 -2.19
N PHE A 14 -7.00 -6.49 -2.52
CA PHE A 14 -7.43 -5.32 -1.74
C PHE A 14 -7.85 -5.71 -0.32
N LEU A 15 -8.70 -6.74 -0.17
CA LEU A 15 -9.16 -7.21 1.13
C LEU A 15 -7.98 -7.67 2.00
N PHE A 16 -7.03 -8.42 1.42
CA PHE A 16 -5.83 -8.87 2.14
C PHE A 16 -5.04 -7.67 2.71
N PHE A 17 -4.68 -6.71 1.86
CA PHE A 17 -3.91 -5.56 2.33
C PHE A 17 -4.71 -4.68 3.30
N ALA A 18 -6.01 -4.51 3.09
CA ALA A 18 -6.87 -3.77 4.01
C ALA A 18 -6.86 -4.42 5.41
N LEU A 19 -7.06 -5.75 5.49
CA LEU A 19 -7.03 -6.47 6.76
C LEU A 19 -5.67 -6.37 7.43
N VAL A 20 -4.59 -6.65 6.71
CA VAL A 20 -3.23 -6.64 7.29
C VAL A 20 -2.83 -5.25 7.76
N LEU A 21 -3.12 -4.20 6.98
CA LEU A 21 -2.83 -2.81 7.39
C LEU A 21 -3.65 -2.40 8.60
N VAL A 22 -4.96 -2.66 8.60
CA VAL A 22 -5.84 -2.33 9.73
C VAL A 22 -5.37 -3.06 11.01
N TYR A 23 -5.11 -4.37 10.94
CA TYR A 23 -4.66 -5.10 12.12
C TYR A 23 -3.26 -4.69 12.57
N SER A 24 -2.35 -4.39 11.64
CA SER A 24 -1.01 -3.88 12.02
C SER A 24 -1.08 -2.54 12.76
N MET A 25 -2.11 -1.72 12.50
CA MET A 25 -2.30 -0.43 13.17
C MET A 25 -3.09 -0.55 14.48
N VAL A 26 -4.07 -1.45 14.54
CA VAL A 26 -4.98 -1.58 15.69
C VAL A 26 -4.38 -2.47 16.77
N LEU A 27 -3.68 -3.56 16.38
CA LEU A 27 -3.14 -4.53 17.32
C LEU A 27 -1.76 -4.09 17.83
N MET A 28 -1.75 -3.28 18.88
CA MET A 28 -0.51 -2.82 19.54
C MET A 28 0.15 -3.87 20.44
N HIS A 29 -0.24 -5.14 20.32
CA HIS A 29 0.35 -6.25 21.07
C HIS A 29 1.76 -6.56 20.55
N PRO A 30 2.80 -6.69 21.40
CA PRO A 30 4.20 -6.86 20.95
C PRO A 30 4.40 -8.08 20.04
N VAL A 31 3.73 -9.19 20.34
CA VAL A 31 3.80 -10.40 19.50
C VAL A 31 3.16 -10.17 18.12
N CYS A 32 2.02 -9.48 18.06
CA CYS A 32 1.37 -9.15 16.78
C CYS A 32 2.23 -8.22 15.94
N LEU A 33 2.87 -7.23 16.55
CA LEU A 33 3.79 -6.32 15.85
C LEU A 33 4.98 -7.06 15.24
N LEU A 34 5.57 -8.00 15.98
CA LEU A 34 6.65 -8.85 15.48
C LEU A 34 6.18 -9.74 14.33
N ILE A 35 5.00 -10.37 14.44
CA ILE A 35 4.41 -11.18 13.37
C ILE A 35 4.19 -10.34 12.10
N SER A 36 3.61 -9.15 12.24
CA SER A 36 3.39 -8.24 11.11
C SER A 36 4.70 -7.81 10.46
N LEU A 37 5.69 -7.42 11.25
CA LEU A 37 6.99 -6.99 10.76
C LEU A 37 7.71 -8.12 10.01
N LEU A 38 7.75 -9.32 10.60
CA LEU A 38 8.37 -10.50 9.96
C LEU A 38 7.62 -10.89 8.68
N GLY A 39 6.30 -10.89 8.69
CA GLY A 39 5.48 -11.15 7.51
C GLY A 39 5.74 -10.15 6.38
N ALA A 40 5.80 -8.86 6.71
CA ALA A 40 6.11 -7.79 5.76
C ALA A 40 7.52 -7.96 5.15
N VAL A 41 8.53 -8.20 5.99
CA VAL A 41 9.92 -8.43 5.55
C VAL A 41 10.01 -9.63 4.60
N LEU A 42 9.40 -10.76 4.97
CA LEU A 42 9.39 -11.96 4.13
C LEU A 42 8.74 -11.69 2.77
N TYR A 43 7.62 -10.98 2.76
CA TYR A 43 6.90 -10.69 1.52
C TYR A 43 7.64 -9.65 0.65
N VAL A 44 8.27 -8.62 1.24
CA VAL A 44 9.14 -7.68 0.50
C VAL A 44 10.32 -8.41 -0.14
N ILE A 45 10.96 -9.35 0.57
CA ILE A 45 12.06 -10.16 0.02
C ILE A 45 11.58 -10.97 -1.18
N GLN A 46 10.39 -11.53 -1.11
CA GLN A 46 9.82 -12.34 -2.18
C GLN A 46 9.50 -11.50 -3.42
N LEU A 47 8.90 -10.31 -3.25
CA LEU A 47 8.50 -9.42 -4.34
C LEU A 47 9.67 -8.67 -4.98
N ASN A 48 10.52 -8.06 -4.17
CA ASN A 48 11.55 -7.11 -4.59
C ASN A 48 12.98 -7.66 -4.43
N GLY A 49 13.12 -8.85 -3.85
CA GLY A 49 14.42 -9.44 -3.51
C GLY A 49 15.14 -8.69 -2.39
N ARG A 50 16.35 -9.15 -2.07
CA ARG A 50 17.17 -8.55 -0.98
C ARG A 50 17.57 -7.10 -1.23
N LYS A 51 17.71 -6.68 -2.50
CA LYS A 51 18.05 -5.29 -2.85
C LYS A 51 16.87 -4.35 -2.53
N GLY A 52 15.65 -4.76 -2.86
CA GLY A 52 14.44 -4.01 -2.53
C GLY A 52 14.22 -3.89 -1.02
N LEU A 53 14.49 -4.96 -0.26
CA LEU A 53 14.43 -4.90 1.20
C LEU A 53 15.42 -3.88 1.78
N ARG A 54 16.68 -3.89 1.33
CA ARG A 54 17.67 -2.90 1.80
C ARG A 54 17.24 -1.46 1.51
N PHE A 55 16.66 -1.24 0.34
CA PHE A 55 16.14 0.08 -0.03
C PHE A 55 14.98 0.49 0.89
N SER A 56 14.00 -0.40 1.10
CA SER A 56 12.84 -0.11 1.95
C SER A 56 13.25 0.09 3.41
N LEU A 57 14.16 -0.71 3.95
CA LEU A 57 14.67 -0.57 5.31
C LEU A 57 15.48 0.73 5.51
N ARG A 58 16.18 1.22 4.48
CA ARG A 58 16.90 2.51 4.56
C ARG A 58 15.97 3.67 4.93
N PHE A 59 14.71 3.61 4.52
CA PHE A 59 13.70 4.61 4.87
C PHE A 59 12.90 4.26 6.13
N ALA A 60 12.59 2.98 6.33
CA ALA A 60 11.77 2.54 7.45
C ALA A 60 12.52 2.57 8.80
N LEU A 61 13.82 2.23 8.82
CA LEU A 61 14.62 2.25 10.04
C LEU A 61 14.81 3.63 10.66
N PRO A 62 15.13 4.70 9.91
CA PRO A 62 15.20 6.04 10.48
C PRO A 62 13.86 6.50 11.08
N VAL A 63 12.74 6.17 10.44
CA VAL A 63 11.40 6.49 10.95
C VAL A 63 11.13 5.72 12.26
N MET A 64 11.50 4.45 12.32
CA MET A 64 11.39 3.63 13.53
C MET A 64 12.22 4.22 14.67
N LEU A 65 13.50 4.56 14.41
CA LEU A 65 14.38 5.17 15.39
C LEU A 65 13.87 6.53 15.87
N LEU A 66 13.41 7.37 14.93
CA LEU A 66 12.83 8.66 15.26
C LEU A 66 11.61 8.51 16.19
N ALA A 67 10.68 7.62 15.87
CA ALA A 67 9.50 7.36 16.70
C ALA A 67 9.89 6.84 18.10
N THR A 68 10.91 5.98 18.19
CA THR A 68 11.42 5.43 19.45
C THR A 68 12.06 6.51 20.33
N ILE A 69 12.72 7.52 19.74
CA ILE A 69 13.39 8.59 20.48
C ILE A 69 12.41 9.72 20.84
N VAL A 70 11.53 10.08 19.90
CA VAL A 70 10.60 11.21 20.09
C VAL A 70 9.56 10.89 21.15
N ASN A 71 9.08 9.65 21.22
CA ASN A 71 8.04 9.33 22.18
C ASN A 71 8.46 9.53 23.66
N PRO A 72 9.62 9.03 24.14
CA PRO A 72 10.08 9.30 25.50
C PRO A 72 10.42 10.78 25.75
N ALA A 73 10.71 11.56 24.72
CA ALA A 73 10.98 12.98 24.86
C ALA A 73 9.74 13.82 25.16
N PHE A 74 8.55 13.35 24.71
CA PHE A 74 7.28 14.06 24.89
C PHE A 74 6.31 13.35 25.85
N ASN A 75 6.40 12.05 25.98
CA ASN A 75 5.53 11.26 26.83
C ASN A 75 6.30 10.71 28.04
N HIS A 76 5.98 11.22 29.21
CA HIS A 76 6.62 10.89 30.48
C HIS A 76 5.77 10.00 31.37
N ALA A 77 4.66 9.43 30.83
CA ALA A 77 3.79 8.54 31.56
C ALA A 77 4.48 7.19 31.81
N GLY A 78 4.30 6.63 33.00
CA GLY A 78 4.84 5.33 33.42
C GLY A 78 5.20 5.32 34.89
N VAL A 79 5.34 4.10 35.45
CA VAL A 79 5.66 3.90 36.86
C VAL A 79 7.17 3.69 37.06
N THR A 80 7.84 3.10 36.07
CA THR A 80 9.27 2.73 36.19
C THR A 80 10.16 3.86 35.69
N ILE A 81 10.62 4.71 36.61
CA ILE A 81 11.50 5.82 36.28
C ILE A 81 12.94 5.31 36.16
N LEU A 82 13.58 5.53 35.00
CA LEU A 82 15.00 5.19 34.77
C LEU A 82 15.92 6.33 35.11
N THR A 83 15.58 7.54 34.70
CA THR A 83 16.39 8.76 34.94
C THR A 83 15.52 10.00 34.75
N TYR A 84 16.05 11.17 35.10
CA TYR A 84 15.41 12.46 34.88
C TYR A 84 16.13 13.20 33.74
N LEU A 85 15.37 13.74 32.80
CA LEU A 85 15.92 14.62 31.78
C LEU A 85 16.37 15.95 32.37
N PRO A 86 17.25 16.71 31.67
CA PRO A 86 17.70 18.04 32.13
C PRO A 86 16.57 19.04 32.43
N GLY A 87 15.36 18.78 31.91
CA GLY A 87 14.14 19.56 32.16
C GLY A 87 13.33 19.12 33.39
N GLY A 88 13.84 18.18 34.20
CA GLY A 88 13.12 17.64 35.37
C GLY A 88 12.06 16.58 35.07
N ASN A 89 11.82 16.25 33.82
CA ASN A 89 10.83 15.27 33.42
C ASN A 89 11.37 13.83 33.57
N PRO A 90 10.59 12.87 34.10
CA PRO A 90 11.02 11.49 34.26
C PRO A 90 11.07 10.78 32.92
N LEU A 91 12.18 10.09 32.65
CA LEU A 91 12.28 9.13 31.54
C LEU A 91 11.84 7.74 32.05
N THR A 92 10.76 7.19 31.51
CA THR A 92 10.19 5.95 31.96
C THR A 92 10.45 4.79 30.99
N LEU A 93 10.60 3.58 31.50
CA LEU A 93 10.81 2.38 30.68
C LEU A 93 9.60 2.11 29.79
N GLU A 94 8.40 2.35 30.29
CA GLU A 94 7.15 2.18 29.56
C GLU A 94 7.08 3.09 28.35
N SER A 95 7.55 4.32 28.45
CA SER A 95 7.60 5.28 27.35
C SER A 95 8.58 4.84 26.25
N ILE A 96 9.73 4.27 26.62
CA ILE A 96 10.69 3.71 25.64
C ILE A 96 10.10 2.50 24.92
N LEU A 97 9.48 1.57 25.66
CA LEU A 97 8.87 0.37 25.08
C LEU A 97 7.68 0.71 24.19
N TYR A 98 6.87 1.68 24.56
CA TYR A 98 5.80 2.19 23.71
C TYR A 98 6.35 2.85 22.45
N GLY A 99 7.40 3.65 22.56
CA GLY A 99 8.09 4.26 21.41
C GLY A 99 8.65 3.22 20.45
N LEU A 100 9.24 2.14 20.99
CA LEU A 100 9.72 1.00 20.19
C LEU A 100 8.56 0.28 19.50
N ALA A 101 7.46 0.02 20.20
CA ALA A 101 6.28 -0.62 19.63
C ALA A 101 5.66 0.23 18.52
N ALA A 102 5.51 1.53 18.74
CA ALA A 102 5.03 2.48 17.73
C ALA A 102 5.97 2.55 16.52
N GLY A 103 7.28 2.56 16.76
CA GLY A 103 8.30 2.51 15.70
C GLY A 103 8.23 1.22 14.88
N CYS A 104 8.09 0.06 15.54
CA CYS A 104 7.89 -1.22 14.86
C CYS A 104 6.59 -1.25 14.05
N MET A 105 5.51 -0.69 14.58
CA MET A 105 4.23 -0.56 13.87
C MET A 105 4.40 0.25 12.59
N LEU A 106 5.00 1.44 12.67
CA LEU A 106 5.26 2.28 11.51
C LEU A 106 6.15 1.59 10.47
N CYS A 107 7.21 0.93 10.92
CA CYS A 107 8.09 0.16 10.04
C CYS A 107 7.34 -0.96 9.32
N ALA A 108 6.52 -1.75 10.03
CA ALA A 108 5.71 -2.80 9.45
C ALA A 108 4.71 -2.26 8.42
N VAL A 109 4.01 -1.18 8.75
CA VAL A 109 3.03 -0.54 7.86
C VAL A 109 3.71 0.00 6.60
N LEU A 110 4.87 0.67 6.72
CA LEU A 110 5.63 1.15 5.55
C LEU A 110 6.06 -0.01 4.63
N LEU A 111 6.52 -1.13 5.20
CA LEU A 111 6.88 -2.32 4.41
C LEU A 111 5.65 -2.93 3.72
N TRP A 112 4.50 -2.99 4.41
CA TRP A 112 3.25 -3.45 3.79
C TRP A 112 2.78 -2.52 2.67
N PHE A 113 2.95 -1.20 2.80
CA PHE A 113 2.67 -0.26 1.72
C PHE A 113 3.58 -0.45 0.49
N VAL A 114 4.84 -0.81 0.70
CA VAL A 114 5.75 -1.17 -0.42
C VAL A 114 5.21 -2.38 -1.18
N CYS A 115 4.74 -3.41 -0.47
CA CYS A 115 4.10 -4.58 -1.09
C CYS A 115 2.78 -4.21 -1.79
N TYR A 116 1.94 -3.43 -1.13
CA TYR A 116 0.66 -2.92 -1.66
C TYR A 116 0.86 -2.23 -3.02
N ASN A 117 1.76 -1.25 -3.09
CA ASN A 117 2.04 -0.50 -4.32
C ASN A 117 2.59 -1.38 -5.46
N ARG A 118 3.20 -2.53 -5.14
CA ARG A 118 3.69 -3.46 -6.14
C ARG A 118 2.61 -4.39 -6.68
N VAL A 119 1.71 -4.85 -5.82
CA VAL A 119 0.65 -5.83 -6.15
C VAL A 119 -0.60 -5.16 -6.70
N LEU A 120 -1.03 -4.06 -6.09
CA LEU A 120 -2.20 -3.29 -6.51
C LEU A 120 -1.79 -2.23 -7.54
N THR A 121 -1.90 -2.61 -8.82
CA THR A 121 -1.70 -1.66 -9.93
C THR A 121 -2.90 -0.72 -10.08
N SER A 122 -2.68 0.42 -10.73
CA SER A 122 -3.75 1.40 -11.01
C SER A 122 -4.96 0.78 -11.71
N ASP A 123 -4.73 -0.18 -12.62
CA ASP A 123 -5.81 -0.85 -13.34
C ASP A 123 -6.71 -1.69 -12.43
N LYS A 124 -6.12 -2.38 -11.46
CA LYS A 124 -6.88 -3.14 -10.45
C LYS A 124 -7.70 -2.24 -9.54
N PHE A 125 -7.12 -1.10 -9.17
CA PHE A 125 -7.81 -0.09 -8.38
C PHE A 125 -9.02 0.48 -9.14
N VAL A 126 -8.83 0.86 -10.40
CA VAL A 126 -9.92 1.35 -11.27
C VAL A 126 -11.01 0.29 -11.43
N TYR A 127 -10.63 -0.97 -11.61
CA TYR A 127 -11.61 -2.07 -11.71
C TYR A 127 -12.44 -2.23 -10.43
N LEU A 128 -11.80 -2.19 -9.26
CA LEU A 128 -12.46 -2.39 -7.97
C LEU A 128 -13.52 -1.30 -7.70
N PHE A 129 -13.16 -0.04 -7.92
CA PHE A 129 -14.05 1.10 -7.70
C PHE A 129 -15.03 1.32 -8.85
N GLY A 130 -14.72 0.82 -10.03
CA GLY A 130 -15.56 0.94 -11.21
C GLY A 130 -16.92 0.27 -11.10
N ARG A 131 -17.02 -0.75 -10.27
CA ARG A 131 -18.30 -1.41 -9.99
C ARG A 131 -19.19 -0.58 -9.07
N VAL A 132 -18.58 0.22 -8.18
CA VAL A 132 -19.32 1.07 -7.22
C VAL A 132 -19.73 2.39 -7.87
N ILE A 133 -18.81 3.02 -8.62
CA ILE A 133 -19.05 4.32 -9.28
C ILE A 133 -18.59 4.23 -10.74
N PRO A 134 -19.43 3.75 -11.67
CA PRO A 134 -19.04 3.50 -13.06
C PRO A 134 -18.51 4.75 -13.79
N ALA A 135 -19.14 5.91 -13.54
CA ALA A 135 -18.73 7.18 -14.14
C ALA A 135 -17.30 7.59 -13.72
N LEU A 136 -16.99 7.49 -12.42
CA LEU A 136 -15.66 7.81 -11.89
C LEU A 136 -14.60 6.85 -12.41
N SER A 137 -14.91 5.57 -12.51
CA SER A 137 -14.01 4.57 -13.06
C SER A 137 -13.63 4.86 -14.51
N LEU A 138 -14.60 5.28 -15.33
CA LEU A 138 -14.35 5.67 -16.71
C LEU A 138 -13.40 6.87 -16.77
N VAL A 139 -13.70 7.94 -16.03
CA VAL A 139 -12.86 9.14 -15.97
C VAL A 139 -11.45 8.80 -15.51
N LEU A 140 -11.32 7.97 -14.44
CA LEU A 140 -10.02 7.57 -13.91
C LEU A 140 -9.23 6.71 -14.91
N SER A 141 -9.88 5.78 -15.59
CA SER A 141 -9.26 4.96 -16.63
C SER A 141 -8.75 5.80 -17.80
N MET A 142 -9.54 6.80 -18.22
CA MET A 142 -9.12 7.73 -19.27
C MET A 142 -7.94 8.60 -18.82
N THR A 143 -8.01 9.19 -17.62
CA THR A 143 -6.92 10.02 -17.09
C THR A 143 -5.62 9.25 -16.97
N LEU A 144 -5.63 8.03 -16.43
CA LEU A 144 -4.43 7.18 -16.34
C LEU A 144 -3.83 6.87 -17.71
N ARG A 145 -4.67 6.68 -18.72
CA ARG A 145 -4.22 6.47 -20.11
C ARG A 145 -3.66 7.75 -20.73
N PHE A 146 -4.19 8.92 -20.38
CA PHE A 146 -3.72 10.20 -20.91
C PHE A 146 -2.39 10.64 -20.30
N VAL A 147 -2.06 10.29 -19.06
CA VAL A 147 -0.81 10.72 -18.41
C VAL A 147 0.45 10.42 -19.25
N PRO A 148 0.67 9.19 -19.79
CA PRO A 148 1.82 8.93 -20.66
C PRO A 148 1.78 9.76 -21.95
N ARG A 149 0.59 9.96 -22.54
CA ARG A 149 0.41 10.73 -23.76
C ARG A 149 0.72 12.22 -23.55
N PHE A 150 0.27 12.78 -22.42
CA PHE A 150 0.61 14.14 -22.01
C PHE A 150 2.10 14.34 -21.83
N LYS A 151 2.79 13.37 -21.22
CA LYS A 151 4.24 13.42 -21.05
C LYS A 151 4.96 13.46 -22.41
N GLN A 152 4.60 12.59 -23.33
CA GLN A 152 5.17 12.55 -24.68
C GLN A 152 4.92 13.87 -25.41
N GLN A 153 3.70 14.40 -25.37
CA GLN A 153 3.36 15.66 -26.00
C GLN A 153 4.13 16.84 -25.39
N MET A 154 4.29 16.86 -24.06
CA MET A 154 5.10 17.87 -23.39
C MET A 154 6.56 17.84 -23.85
N ASP A 155 7.14 16.64 -24.02
CA ASP A 155 8.51 16.50 -24.52
C ASP A 155 8.62 16.99 -25.97
N THR A 156 7.61 16.71 -26.82
CA THR A 156 7.53 17.23 -28.20
C THR A 156 7.46 18.75 -28.25
N VAL A 157 6.57 19.34 -27.43
CA VAL A 157 6.43 20.80 -27.35
C VAL A 157 7.70 21.48 -26.83
N ARG A 158 8.37 20.85 -25.83
CA ARG A 158 9.67 21.35 -25.33
C ARG A 158 10.74 21.32 -26.39
N GLN A 159 10.84 20.26 -27.16
CA GLN A 159 11.79 20.15 -28.26
C GLN A 159 11.51 21.20 -29.34
N ALA A 160 10.25 21.41 -29.71
CA ALA A 160 9.86 22.44 -30.66
C ALA A 160 10.22 23.84 -30.14
N GLN A 161 9.99 24.16 -28.88
CA GLN A 161 10.37 25.44 -28.27
C GLN A 161 11.90 25.60 -28.20
N PHE A 162 12.63 24.53 -27.95
CA PHE A 162 14.09 24.52 -27.96
C PHE A 162 14.63 24.90 -29.38
N CYS A 163 14.06 24.31 -30.44
CA CYS A 163 14.46 24.61 -31.83
C CYS A 163 14.26 26.09 -32.23
N ILE A 164 13.29 26.77 -31.60
CA ILE A 164 13.02 28.21 -31.81
C ILE A 164 13.88 29.11 -30.89
N GLY A 165 14.86 28.54 -30.17
CA GLY A 165 15.70 29.27 -29.23
C GLY A 165 15.06 29.64 -27.89
N ARG A 166 13.88 29.06 -27.56
CA ARG A 166 13.15 29.29 -26.30
C ARG A 166 13.37 28.16 -25.30
N ASP A 167 14.65 27.82 -25.05
CA ASP A 167 14.94 26.77 -24.04
C ASP A 167 14.50 27.18 -22.63
N VAL A 168 13.77 26.32 -21.96
CA VAL A 168 13.28 26.51 -20.58
C VAL A 168 14.43 26.51 -19.57
N ASN A 169 15.56 25.86 -19.89
CA ASN A 169 16.70 25.77 -18.99
C ASN A 169 17.61 27.00 -19.04
N SER A 170 17.44 27.90 -20.05
CA SER A 170 18.28 29.06 -20.27
C SER A 170 17.62 30.36 -19.77
N GLY A 171 18.41 31.22 -19.11
CA GLY A 171 17.99 32.54 -18.66
C GLY A 171 17.69 32.67 -17.18
N SER A 172 17.22 33.84 -16.75
CA SER A 172 16.83 34.15 -15.37
C SER A 172 15.60 33.33 -14.94
N VAL A 173 15.41 33.16 -13.65
CA VAL A 173 14.26 32.40 -13.07
C VAL A 173 12.91 32.91 -13.62
N TRP A 174 12.76 34.23 -13.75
CA TRP A 174 11.56 34.85 -14.31
C TRP A 174 11.33 34.53 -15.78
N GLN A 175 12.40 34.53 -16.57
CA GLN A 175 12.32 34.16 -18.01
C GLN A 175 11.99 32.67 -18.16
N ARG A 176 12.56 31.81 -17.32
CA ARG A 176 12.24 30.36 -17.29
C ARG A 176 10.78 30.12 -16.94
N ALA A 177 10.26 30.83 -15.94
CA ALA A 177 8.85 30.75 -15.55
C ALA A 177 7.94 31.17 -16.72
N ARG A 178 8.22 32.28 -17.39
CA ARG A 178 7.43 32.76 -18.55
C ARG A 178 7.43 31.75 -19.70
N LYS A 179 8.58 31.15 -20.02
CA LYS A 179 8.68 30.09 -21.04
C LYS A 179 7.87 28.85 -20.65
N ALA A 180 7.91 28.44 -19.36
CA ALA A 180 7.14 27.34 -18.84
C ALA A 180 5.61 27.58 -18.94
N VAL A 181 5.16 28.81 -18.65
CA VAL A 181 3.75 29.21 -18.82
C VAL A 181 3.33 29.13 -20.30
N THR A 182 4.19 29.50 -21.22
CA THR A 182 3.91 29.38 -22.68
C THR A 182 3.72 27.91 -23.07
N ILE A 183 4.61 27.01 -22.62
CA ILE A 183 4.48 25.57 -22.87
C ILE A 183 3.18 25.03 -22.24
N PHE A 184 2.87 25.44 -21.00
CA PHE A 184 1.64 25.05 -20.33
C PHE A 184 0.41 25.49 -21.12
N SER A 185 0.36 26.73 -21.61
CA SER A 185 -0.72 27.23 -22.46
C SER A 185 -0.93 26.39 -23.72
N ILE A 186 0.15 26.05 -24.42
CA ILE A 186 0.11 25.16 -25.61
C ILE A 186 -0.48 23.78 -25.22
N MET A 187 -0.02 23.25 -24.10
CA MET A 187 -0.50 21.95 -23.60
C MET A 187 -1.99 21.96 -23.23
N VAL A 188 -2.49 23.06 -22.65
CA VAL A 188 -3.92 23.20 -22.32
C VAL A 188 -4.76 23.24 -23.59
N THR A 189 -4.37 24.03 -24.61
CA THR A 189 -5.07 24.08 -25.89
C THR A 189 -5.14 22.68 -26.53
N TRP A 190 -3.99 22.01 -26.63
CA TRP A 190 -3.95 20.63 -27.16
C TRP A 190 -4.80 19.65 -26.35
N ALA A 191 -4.85 19.79 -25.01
CA ALA A 191 -5.67 18.93 -24.16
C ALA A 191 -7.16 19.14 -24.41
N LEU A 192 -7.60 20.39 -24.60
CA LEU A 192 -9.01 20.70 -24.89
C LEU A 192 -9.43 20.16 -26.27
N GLU A 193 -8.60 20.33 -27.30
CA GLU A 193 -8.85 19.73 -28.62
C GLU A 193 -9.01 18.22 -28.53
N ASN A 194 -8.05 17.53 -27.90
CA ASN A 194 -8.14 16.07 -27.69
C ASN A 194 -9.36 15.65 -26.88
N ALA A 195 -9.81 16.45 -25.93
CA ALA A 195 -11.00 16.15 -25.14
C ALA A 195 -12.27 16.20 -26.01
N ILE A 196 -12.39 17.19 -26.90
CA ILE A 196 -13.52 17.32 -27.82
C ILE A 196 -13.53 16.15 -28.81
N GLU A 197 -12.40 15.87 -29.49
CA GLU A 197 -12.29 14.74 -30.41
C GLU A 197 -12.61 13.39 -29.73
N THR A 198 -12.13 13.21 -28.50
CA THR A 198 -12.42 12.00 -27.72
C THR A 198 -13.90 11.89 -27.40
N ALA A 199 -14.54 13.01 -27.01
CA ALA A 199 -15.98 13.02 -26.69
C ALA A 199 -16.83 12.70 -27.95
N ASP A 200 -16.49 13.25 -29.11
CA ASP A 200 -17.20 12.97 -30.36
C ASP A 200 -16.99 11.52 -30.82
N SER A 201 -15.76 11.01 -30.71
CA SER A 201 -15.46 9.60 -30.97
C SER A 201 -16.24 8.65 -30.02
N MET A 202 -16.43 9.05 -28.77
CA MET A 202 -17.23 8.25 -27.81
C MET A 202 -18.71 8.29 -28.17
N LYS A 203 -19.26 9.45 -28.53
CA LYS A 203 -20.66 9.57 -28.99
C LYS A 203 -20.92 8.72 -30.22
N SER A 204 -20.03 8.75 -31.21
CA SER A 204 -20.17 7.96 -32.44
C SER A 204 -20.13 6.45 -32.20
N ARG A 205 -19.46 6.00 -31.13
CA ARG A 205 -19.44 4.61 -30.66
C ARG A 205 -20.62 4.23 -29.77
N GLY A 206 -21.62 5.09 -29.63
CA GLY A 206 -22.82 4.82 -28.85
C GLY A 206 -22.62 4.99 -27.33
N TYR A 207 -21.67 5.81 -26.89
CA TYR A 207 -21.53 6.10 -25.48
C TYR A 207 -22.79 6.82 -24.94
N GLY A 208 -23.34 6.35 -23.82
CA GLY A 208 -24.57 6.89 -23.22
C GLY A 208 -25.86 6.18 -23.61
N LEU A 209 -25.83 5.23 -24.56
CA LEU A 209 -26.99 4.40 -24.90
C LEU A 209 -27.32 3.41 -23.76
N LYS A 210 -28.61 3.13 -23.58
CA LYS A 210 -29.11 2.14 -22.60
C LYS A 210 -28.68 0.74 -23.00
N GLY A 211 -28.34 -0.13 -22.03
CA GLY A 211 -27.98 -1.53 -22.26
C GLY A 211 -26.48 -1.78 -22.53
N ARG A 212 -25.64 -0.78 -22.43
CA ARG A 212 -24.20 -0.94 -22.61
C ARG A 212 -23.57 -1.71 -21.43
N THR A 213 -22.82 -2.76 -21.74
CA THR A 213 -22.05 -3.52 -20.77
C THR A 213 -20.58 -3.06 -20.77
N ALA A 214 -19.92 -3.10 -19.59
CA ALA A 214 -18.50 -2.84 -19.48
C ALA A 214 -17.72 -4.14 -19.67
N PHE A 215 -16.69 -4.13 -20.51
CA PHE A 215 -15.76 -5.24 -20.62
C PHE A 215 -14.90 -5.32 -19.38
N SER A 216 -14.84 -6.49 -18.76
CA SER A 216 -14.00 -6.76 -17.59
C SER A 216 -12.96 -7.82 -17.92
N ILE A 217 -11.68 -7.48 -17.70
CA ILE A 217 -10.56 -8.41 -17.88
C ILE A 217 -10.50 -9.39 -16.70
N PHE A 218 -10.94 -8.95 -15.51
CA PHE A 218 -10.87 -9.74 -14.29
C PHE A 218 -12.15 -10.58 -14.13
N ARG A 219 -11.98 -11.90 -14.10
CA ARG A 219 -13.05 -12.85 -13.81
C ARG A 219 -12.75 -13.51 -12.47
N MET A 220 -13.78 -13.70 -11.66
CA MET A 220 -13.66 -14.37 -10.38
C MET A 220 -13.64 -15.90 -10.58
N GLU A 221 -12.51 -16.52 -10.28
CA GLU A 221 -12.33 -17.97 -10.32
C GLU A 221 -12.67 -18.61 -8.96
N GLU A 222 -12.79 -19.93 -8.93
CA GLU A 222 -13.06 -20.65 -7.68
C GLU A 222 -11.95 -20.48 -6.63
N ARG A 223 -10.70 -20.42 -7.09
CA ARG A 223 -9.54 -20.13 -6.22
C ARG A 223 -9.67 -18.77 -5.53
N ASP A 224 -10.21 -17.76 -6.23
CA ASP A 224 -10.40 -16.41 -5.66
C ASP A 224 -11.50 -16.41 -4.61
N ARG A 225 -12.58 -17.19 -4.82
CA ARG A 225 -13.66 -17.36 -3.83
C ARG A 225 -13.14 -18.04 -2.57
N CYS A 226 -12.37 -19.11 -2.70
CA CYS A 226 -11.73 -19.76 -1.55
C CYS A 226 -10.81 -18.80 -0.78
N ALA A 227 -10.02 -18.00 -1.48
CA ALA A 227 -9.15 -17.00 -0.86
C ALA A 227 -9.97 -15.91 -0.14
N LEU A 228 -11.07 -15.42 -0.73
CA LEU A 228 -11.97 -14.46 -0.08
C LEU A 228 -12.62 -15.03 1.19
N LEU A 229 -13.09 -16.27 1.14
CA LEU A 229 -13.66 -16.93 2.31
C LEU A 229 -12.62 -17.10 3.43
N TRP A 230 -11.40 -17.49 3.08
CA TRP A 230 -10.29 -17.59 4.03
C TRP A 230 -9.96 -16.23 4.68
N LEU A 231 -9.81 -15.18 3.88
CA LEU A 231 -9.54 -13.83 4.37
C LEU A 231 -10.70 -13.30 5.22
N GLY A 232 -11.94 -13.57 4.81
CA GLY A 232 -13.15 -13.21 5.57
C GLY A 232 -13.18 -13.91 6.93
N PHE A 233 -12.90 -15.22 6.96
CA PHE A 233 -12.81 -15.99 8.21
C PHE A 233 -11.73 -15.43 9.15
N CYS A 234 -10.51 -15.22 8.64
CA CYS A 234 -9.42 -14.62 9.42
C CYS A 234 -9.80 -13.23 9.93
N GLY A 235 -10.43 -12.40 9.07
CA GLY A 235 -10.90 -11.07 9.44
C GLY A 235 -11.91 -11.11 10.59
N VAL A 236 -12.98 -11.88 10.46
CA VAL A 236 -14.02 -12.01 11.50
C VAL A 236 -13.41 -12.57 12.79
N TYR A 237 -12.59 -13.60 12.71
CA TYR A 237 -11.98 -14.23 13.89
C TYR A 237 -11.08 -13.26 14.67
N LEU A 238 -10.25 -12.49 13.98
CA LEU A 238 -9.37 -11.50 14.61
C LEU A 238 -10.14 -10.29 15.16
N THR A 239 -11.21 -9.84 14.49
CA THR A 239 -12.07 -8.78 15.04
C THR A 239 -12.79 -9.23 16.29
N CYS A 240 -13.33 -10.44 16.32
CA CYS A 240 -13.93 -11.02 17.53
C CYS A 240 -12.91 -11.12 18.67
N GLY A 241 -11.67 -11.54 18.39
CA GLY A 241 -10.59 -11.60 19.37
C GLY A 241 -10.18 -10.23 19.92
N ALA A 242 -10.13 -9.24 19.07
CA ALA A 242 -9.83 -7.85 19.47
C ALA A 242 -10.95 -7.25 20.34
N MET A 243 -12.22 -7.50 19.99
CA MET A 243 -13.39 -7.06 20.77
C MET A 243 -13.51 -7.79 22.11
N ALA A 244 -13.21 -9.10 22.14
CA ALA A 244 -13.18 -9.89 23.38
C ALA A 244 -12.03 -9.50 24.33
N GLY A 245 -11.13 -8.60 23.89
CA GLY A 245 -10.02 -8.12 24.71
C GLY A 245 -8.81 -9.06 24.78
N GLY A 246 -8.84 -10.20 24.09
CA GLY A 246 -7.76 -11.19 24.12
C GLY A 246 -6.44 -10.72 23.48
N LEU A 247 -6.48 -9.61 22.73
CA LEU A 247 -5.31 -8.99 22.07
C LEU A 247 -4.98 -7.61 22.65
N LYS A 248 -5.61 -7.22 23.80
CA LYS A 248 -5.34 -5.94 24.44
C LYS A 248 -3.99 -5.99 25.17
N TRP A 249 -3.19 -4.97 24.92
CA TRP A 249 -1.93 -4.72 25.62
C TRP A 249 -1.86 -3.25 26.00
N TRP A 250 -1.64 -3.00 27.29
CA TRP A 250 -1.52 -1.65 27.83
C TRP A 250 -0.07 -1.36 28.16
N TYR A 251 0.44 -0.27 27.64
CA TYR A 251 1.79 0.20 27.93
C TYR A 251 1.82 1.16 29.11
N PHE A 252 0.70 1.85 29.36
CA PHE A 252 0.56 2.83 30.44
C PHE A 252 -0.63 2.49 31.35
N PRO A 253 -0.54 2.78 32.68
CA PRO A 253 0.62 3.29 33.42
C PRO A 253 1.72 2.25 33.66
N ALA A 254 1.42 0.97 33.59
CA ALA A 254 2.33 -0.17 33.71
C ALA A 254 2.09 -1.15 32.55
N LEU A 255 3.08 -1.97 32.25
CA LEU A 255 2.97 -3.01 31.23
C LEU A 255 2.01 -4.09 31.70
N THR A 256 0.80 -4.08 31.17
CA THR A 256 -0.23 -5.07 31.49
C THR A 256 -0.79 -5.69 30.23
N GLY A 257 -0.84 -7.02 30.21
CA GLY A 257 -1.39 -7.77 29.08
C GLY A 257 -1.19 -9.26 29.26
N VAL A 258 -1.89 -10.05 28.45
CA VAL A 258 -1.87 -11.51 28.54
C VAL A 258 -1.06 -12.06 27.37
N LEU A 259 0.05 -12.75 27.66
CA LEU A 259 0.94 -13.30 26.64
C LEU A 259 0.61 -14.76 26.28
N THR A 260 0.19 -15.57 27.25
CA THR A 260 0.24 -17.05 27.13
C THR A 260 -1.11 -17.75 27.32
N GLN A 261 -2.22 -17.02 27.32
CA GLN A 261 -3.53 -17.70 27.35
C GLN A 261 -3.74 -18.47 26.04
N PRO A 262 -4.30 -19.70 26.09
CA PRO A 262 -4.47 -20.53 24.88
C PRO A 262 -5.35 -19.84 23.83
N MET A 263 -6.30 -19.03 24.26
CA MET A 263 -7.14 -18.24 23.38
C MET A 263 -6.34 -17.15 22.64
N THR A 264 -5.44 -16.48 23.34
CA THR A 264 -4.55 -15.45 22.75
C THR A 264 -3.56 -16.06 21.76
N VAL A 265 -3.03 -17.23 22.07
CA VAL A 265 -2.13 -17.97 21.16
C VAL A 265 -2.85 -18.33 19.86
N SER A 266 -4.12 -18.72 19.90
CA SER A 266 -4.90 -19.02 18.68
C SER A 266 -5.03 -17.79 17.78
N PHE A 267 -5.22 -16.61 18.34
CA PHE A 267 -5.25 -15.36 17.57
C PHE A 267 -3.90 -15.04 16.92
N TYR A 268 -2.78 -15.29 17.61
CA TYR A 268 -1.44 -15.10 17.00
C TYR A 268 -1.23 -16.05 15.82
N LEU A 269 -1.65 -17.31 15.93
CA LEU A 269 -1.52 -18.28 14.84
C LEU A 269 -2.35 -17.87 13.60
N VAL A 270 -3.60 -17.43 13.83
CA VAL A 270 -4.44 -16.95 12.72
C VAL A 270 -3.87 -15.67 12.10
N TYR A 271 -3.36 -14.75 12.90
CA TYR A 271 -2.72 -13.55 12.39
C TYR A 271 -1.43 -13.85 11.61
N LEU A 272 -0.62 -14.77 12.10
CA LEU A 272 0.56 -15.28 11.38
C LEU A 272 0.15 -15.91 10.04
N ALA A 273 -0.88 -16.76 10.03
CA ALA A 273 -1.41 -17.39 8.82
C ALA A 273 -1.91 -16.34 7.83
N LEU A 274 -2.61 -15.29 8.31
CA LEU A 274 -3.04 -14.16 7.48
C LEU A 274 -1.82 -13.46 6.85
N CYS A 275 -0.82 -13.07 7.63
CA CYS A 275 0.37 -12.37 7.12
C CYS A 275 1.19 -13.22 6.14
N LEU A 276 1.23 -14.55 6.33
CA LEU A 276 1.96 -15.47 5.47
C LEU A 276 1.15 -15.95 4.25
N THR A 277 -0.14 -15.65 4.16
CA THR A 277 -1.01 -16.09 3.06
C THR A 277 -0.40 -15.86 1.67
N PRO A 278 0.09 -14.67 1.28
CA PRO A 278 0.67 -14.47 -0.06
C PRO A 278 1.92 -15.32 -0.28
N VAL A 279 2.77 -15.46 0.73
CA VAL A 279 4.00 -16.25 0.66
C VAL A 279 3.70 -17.74 0.47
N ILE A 280 2.67 -18.25 1.17
CA ILE A 280 2.24 -19.65 1.09
C ILE A 280 1.63 -19.94 -0.29
N LEU A 281 0.76 -19.06 -0.78
CA LEU A 281 0.12 -19.19 -2.09
C LEU A 281 1.15 -19.21 -3.22
N ASP A 282 2.11 -18.29 -3.22
CA ASP A 282 3.17 -18.26 -4.22
C ASP A 282 4.06 -19.51 -4.20
N ARG A 283 4.40 -19.98 -3.00
CA ARG A 283 5.20 -21.22 -2.86
C ARG A 283 4.42 -22.45 -3.31
N ARG A 284 3.13 -22.52 -3.03
CA ARG A 284 2.25 -23.61 -3.45
C ARG A 284 2.15 -23.69 -4.98
N GLU A 285 1.90 -22.58 -5.64
CA GLU A 285 1.83 -22.54 -7.10
C GLU A 285 3.18 -22.82 -7.75
N ALA A 286 4.26 -22.27 -7.23
CA ALA A 286 5.61 -22.57 -7.72
C ALA A 286 5.95 -24.07 -7.64
N ARG A 287 5.41 -24.79 -6.65
CA ARG A 287 5.54 -26.27 -6.58
C ARG A 287 4.71 -26.97 -7.65
N ILE A 288 3.46 -26.55 -7.85
CA ILE A 288 2.56 -27.12 -8.86
C ILE A 288 3.18 -26.99 -10.27
N TRP A 289 3.72 -25.82 -10.60
CA TRP A 289 4.38 -25.59 -11.88
C TRP A 289 5.67 -26.40 -12.08
N ARG A 290 6.42 -26.69 -11.00
CA ARG A 290 7.60 -27.59 -11.09
C ARG A 290 7.22 -29.04 -11.28
N CYS A 291 6.07 -29.48 -10.77
CA CYS A 291 5.59 -30.84 -10.89
C CYS A 291 4.79 -31.10 -12.17
N SER A 292 4.47 -30.07 -12.95
CA SER A 292 3.81 -30.21 -14.26
C SER A 292 4.88 -30.14 -15.36
N PRO A 293 5.41 -31.28 -15.88
CA PRO A 293 6.30 -31.26 -17.01
C PRO A 293 5.52 -30.72 -18.21
N SER A 294 6.11 -29.75 -18.92
CA SER A 294 5.57 -29.28 -20.19
C SER A 294 5.35 -30.47 -21.11
N LYS A 295 4.09 -30.79 -21.39
CA LYS A 295 3.78 -31.61 -22.56
C LYS A 295 4.07 -30.73 -23.77
N THR A 296 5.31 -30.73 -24.22
CA THR A 296 5.71 -30.38 -25.59
C THR A 296 5.40 -31.54 -26.50
#